data_845f33dfbeb77448e743ed8b9311c1de
#
_entry.id   845f33dfbeb77448e743ed8b9311c1de
#
_cell.length_a   1.000
_cell.length_b   1.000
_cell.length_c   1.000
_cell.angle_alpha   90.00
_cell.angle_beta   90.00
_cell.angle_gamma   90.00
#
_symmetry.space_group_name_H-M   'P 1'
#
loop_
_entity.id
_entity.type
_entity.pdbx_description
1 polymer ?
#
loop_
_entity_poly.entity_id
_entity_poly.type
_entity_poly.pdbx_seq_one_letter_code
_entity_poly.pdbx_strand_id
1 'polypeptide(L)'
;MKDVQLELYTRPTCSDCQAGKAFLAKHHIPYADHDLSKHPEKEKDLRKLTGTRMVPTFVFKEKSLLGRLRKPDVFIGFENNINEIRRIVMEVD
;
A
#
# COMPACT_ATOMS: atom_id res chain seq x y z
N MET A 1 2.33 10.65 8.53
CA MET A 1 2.81 9.27 8.30
C MET A 1 4.29 9.13 8.64
N LYS A 2 4.62 9.47 9.85
CA LYS A 2 5.97 9.38 10.37
C LYS A 2 6.21 7.95 10.87
N ASP A 3 7.40 7.42 10.70
CA ASP A 3 7.78 6.08 11.15
C ASP A 3 6.97 4.93 10.54
N VAL A 4 6.30 5.20 9.42
CA VAL A 4 5.54 4.18 8.69
C VAL A 4 6.03 4.15 7.24
N GLN A 5 6.24 2.95 6.72
CA GLN A 5 6.63 2.74 5.33
C GLN A 5 5.43 2.18 4.57
N LEU A 6 5.14 2.77 3.42
CA LEU A 6 4.05 2.32 2.56
C LEU A 6 4.61 1.52 1.39
N GLU A 7 4.07 0.31 1.20
CA GLU A 7 4.31 -0.50 0.01
C GLU A 7 2.99 -0.67 -0.71
N LEU A 8 3.02 -0.63 -2.02
CA LEU A 8 1.83 -0.68 -2.85
C LEU A 8 2.00 -1.75 -3.93
N TYR A 9 1.07 -2.70 -3.98
CA TYR A 9 1.07 -3.72 -5.03
C TYR A 9 0.09 -3.30 -6.11
N THR A 10 0.55 -3.23 -7.37
CA THR A 10 -0.23 -2.68 -8.48
C THR A 10 -0.08 -3.49 -9.77
N ARG A 11 -0.94 -3.16 -10.73
CA ARG A 11 -0.80 -3.60 -12.12
C ARG A 11 -1.11 -2.39 -13.02
N PRO A 12 -0.46 -2.28 -14.19
CA PRO A 12 -0.62 -1.08 -15.04
C PRO A 12 -2.01 -0.91 -15.61
N THR A 13 -2.77 -2.00 -15.75
CA THR A 13 -4.13 -1.95 -16.32
C THR A 13 -5.22 -1.73 -15.27
N CYS A 14 -4.84 -1.48 -14.04
CA CYS A 14 -5.77 -1.35 -12.92
C CYS A 14 -6.13 0.12 -12.70
N SER A 15 -7.37 0.51 -12.98
CA SER A 15 -7.79 1.90 -12.82
C SER A 15 -7.77 2.37 -11.37
N ASP A 16 -8.16 1.51 -10.44
CA ASP A 16 -8.15 1.82 -9.02
C ASP A 16 -6.70 1.97 -8.50
N CYS A 17 -5.76 1.22 -9.08
CA CYS A 17 -4.33 1.39 -8.80
C CYS A 17 -3.87 2.78 -9.21
N GLN A 18 -4.28 3.24 -10.41
CA GLN A 18 -3.89 4.55 -10.90
C GLN A 18 -4.49 5.66 -10.05
N ALA A 19 -5.73 5.49 -9.60
CA ALA A 19 -6.37 6.46 -8.71
C ALA A 19 -5.61 6.55 -7.38
N GLY A 20 -5.19 5.42 -6.83
CA GLY A 20 -4.40 5.38 -5.60
C GLY A 20 -3.06 6.07 -5.76
N LYS A 21 -2.37 5.80 -6.87
CA LYS A 21 -1.07 6.44 -7.14
C LYS A 21 -1.23 7.96 -7.30
N ALA A 22 -2.29 8.40 -7.98
CA ALA A 22 -2.56 9.83 -8.16
C ALA A 22 -2.80 10.51 -6.82
N PHE A 23 -3.54 9.87 -5.94
CA PHE A 23 -3.79 10.38 -4.59
C PHE A 23 -2.48 10.54 -3.83
N LEU A 24 -1.63 9.53 -3.84
CA LEU A 24 -0.35 9.56 -3.14
C LEU A 24 0.57 10.65 -3.70
N ALA A 25 0.61 10.80 -5.03
CA ALA A 25 1.40 11.83 -5.68
C ALA A 25 0.91 13.22 -5.31
N LYS A 26 -0.40 13.42 -5.30
CA LYS A 26 -1.01 14.71 -4.95
C LYS A 26 -0.61 15.15 -3.54
N HIS A 27 -0.52 14.23 -2.63
CA HIS A 27 -0.19 14.53 -1.23
C HIS A 27 1.28 14.31 -0.88
N HIS A 28 2.11 14.07 -1.90
CA HIS A 28 3.56 13.89 -1.74
C HIS A 28 3.91 12.76 -0.76
N ILE A 29 3.16 11.67 -0.82
CA ILE A 29 3.37 10.51 0.04
C ILE A 29 4.34 9.54 -0.63
N PRO A 30 5.52 9.28 -0.04
CA PRO A 30 6.45 8.31 -0.62
C PRO A 30 5.95 6.88 -0.44
N TYR A 31 6.21 6.04 -1.42
CA TYR A 31 5.84 4.63 -1.35
C TYR A 31 6.73 3.81 -2.28
N ALA A 32 6.82 2.50 -1.99
CA ALA A 32 7.48 1.55 -2.88
C ALA A 32 6.40 0.89 -3.73
N ASP A 33 6.53 1.02 -5.06
CA ASP A 33 5.56 0.45 -5.99
C ASP A 33 6.04 -0.93 -6.45
N HIS A 34 5.26 -1.96 -6.11
CA HIS A 34 5.51 -3.32 -6.56
C HIS A 34 4.58 -3.60 -7.74
N ASP A 35 4.99 -3.19 -8.93
CA ASP A 35 4.26 -3.43 -10.17
C ASP A 35 4.42 -4.90 -10.54
N LEU A 36 3.34 -5.66 -10.43
CA LEU A 36 3.37 -7.11 -10.62
C LEU A 36 3.63 -7.51 -12.07
N SER A 37 3.45 -6.59 -13.02
CA SER A 37 3.80 -6.86 -14.42
C SER A 37 5.32 -6.84 -14.63
N LYS A 38 6.03 -6.05 -13.83
CA LYS A 38 7.49 -5.95 -13.89
C LYS A 38 8.17 -6.90 -12.91
N HIS A 39 7.50 -7.20 -11.81
CA HIS A 39 8.04 -8.04 -10.74
C HIS A 39 7.03 -9.13 -10.37
N PRO A 40 6.80 -10.11 -11.27
CA PRO A 40 5.79 -11.15 -11.01
C PRO A 40 6.11 -12.01 -9.78
N GLU A 41 7.37 -12.06 -9.38
CA GLU A 41 7.77 -12.80 -8.18
C GLU A 41 7.15 -12.20 -6.91
N LYS A 42 6.76 -10.92 -6.95
CA LYS A 42 6.13 -10.24 -5.81
C LYS A 42 4.69 -10.69 -5.56
N GLU A 43 4.09 -11.39 -6.51
CA GLU A 43 2.74 -11.91 -6.31
C GLU A 43 2.68 -12.91 -5.16
N LYS A 44 3.75 -13.65 -4.94
CA LYS A 44 3.89 -14.54 -3.80
C LYS A 44 3.74 -13.80 -2.48
N ASP A 45 4.42 -12.65 -2.38
CA ASP A 45 4.37 -11.83 -1.17
C ASP A 45 2.96 -11.29 -0.95
N LEU A 46 2.31 -10.85 -2.02
CA LEU A 46 0.94 -10.37 -1.96
C LEU A 46 -0.01 -11.45 -1.46
N ARG A 47 0.12 -12.67 -1.99
CA ARG A 47 -0.72 -13.79 -1.57
C ARG A 47 -0.50 -14.17 -0.11
N LYS A 48 0.74 -14.06 0.37
CA LYS A 48 1.04 -14.34 1.78
C LYS A 48 0.39 -13.31 2.69
N LEU A 49 0.34 -12.05 2.26
CA LEU A 49 -0.23 -10.97 3.04
C LEU A 49 -1.76 -10.98 3.05
N THR A 50 -2.39 -11.30 1.93
CA THR A 50 -3.82 -11.11 1.76
C THR A 50 -4.61 -12.36 1.42
N GLY A 51 -3.94 -13.41 0.98
CA GLY A 51 -4.61 -14.61 0.49
C GLY A 51 -5.19 -14.44 -0.90
N THR A 52 -4.95 -13.32 -1.56
CA THR A 52 -5.50 -13.04 -2.89
C THR A 52 -4.44 -12.39 -3.79
N ARG A 53 -4.83 -12.19 -5.07
CA ARG A 53 -3.99 -11.49 -6.07
C ARG A 53 -4.52 -10.10 -6.37
N MET A 54 -5.47 -9.62 -5.58
CA MET A 54 -6.16 -8.35 -5.87
C MET A 54 -5.25 -7.15 -5.69
N VAL A 55 -5.39 -6.18 -6.59
CA VAL A 55 -4.67 -4.92 -6.55
C VAL A 55 -5.68 -3.77 -6.69
N PRO A 56 -5.38 -2.57 -6.20
CA PRO A 56 -4.19 -2.24 -5.44
C PRO A 56 -4.27 -2.79 -4.01
N THR A 57 -3.13 -3.14 -3.44
CA THR A 57 -3.05 -3.50 -2.03
C THR A 57 -2.05 -2.56 -1.37
N PHE A 58 -2.50 -1.86 -0.33
CA PHE A 58 -1.69 -0.92 0.44
C PHE A 58 -1.22 -1.62 1.71
N VAL A 59 0.08 -1.58 1.96
CA VAL A 59 0.68 -2.21 3.14
C VAL A 59 1.46 -1.16 3.91
N PHE A 60 0.97 -0.83 5.11
CA PHE A 60 1.61 0.14 5.99
C PHE A 60 2.39 -0.59 7.06
N LYS A 61 3.71 -0.50 7.00
CA LYS A 61 4.62 -1.16 7.93
C LYS A 61 5.26 -0.15 8.87
N GLU A 62 5.37 -0.50 10.14
CA GLU A 62 6.11 0.31 11.11
C GLU A 62 7.60 0.22 10.82
N LYS A 63 8.29 1.36 10.87
CA LYS A 63 9.75 1.40 10.68
C LYS A 63 10.51 1.13 11.96
N SER A 64 9.90 1.43 13.12
CA SER A 64 10.58 1.26 14.39
C SER A 64 10.83 -0.21 14.71
N LEU A 65 11.86 -0.47 15.49
CA LEU A 65 12.23 -1.84 15.84
C LEU A 65 11.10 -2.57 16.56
N LEU A 66 10.46 -1.89 17.51
CA LEU A 66 9.34 -2.46 18.26
C LEU A 66 8.10 -2.60 17.38
N GLY A 67 7.88 -1.64 16.49
CA GLY A 67 6.73 -1.65 15.58
C GLY A 67 6.79 -2.77 14.56
N ARG A 68 7.98 -3.27 14.23
CA ARG A 68 8.14 -4.39 13.30
C ARG A 68 7.57 -5.69 13.83
N LEU A 69 7.34 -5.77 15.13
CA LEU A 69 6.71 -6.94 15.75
C LEU A 69 5.19 -6.94 15.55
N ARG A 70 4.63 -5.79 15.13
CA ARG A 70 3.20 -5.68 14.84
C ARG A 70 2.94 -6.11 13.41
N LYS A 71 1.74 -6.64 13.18
CA LYS A 71 1.31 -6.95 11.84
C LYS A 71 1.08 -5.65 11.08
N PRO A 72 1.44 -5.58 9.80
CA PRO A 72 1.18 -4.38 9.01
C PRO A 72 -0.33 -4.16 8.82
N ASP A 73 -0.71 -2.91 8.62
CA ASP A 73 -2.07 -2.58 8.21
C ASP A 73 -2.18 -2.78 6.70
N VAL A 74 -3.14 -3.60 6.29
CA VAL A 74 -3.29 -3.99 4.88
C VAL A 74 -4.68 -3.60 4.40
N PHE A 75 -4.74 -2.87 3.28
CA PHE A 75 -6.01 -2.48 2.66
C PHE A 75 -6.03 -2.92 1.20
N ILE A 76 -7.05 -3.69 0.83
CA ILE A 76 -7.24 -4.15 -0.55
C ILE A 76 -8.25 -3.24 -1.23
N GLY A 77 -7.80 -2.51 -2.25
CA GLY A 77 -8.60 -1.53 -2.97
C GLY A 77 -8.37 -0.13 -2.46
N PHE A 78 -8.39 0.85 -3.37
CA PHE A 78 -8.23 2.25 -2.99
C PHE A 78 -9.57 2.92 -2.68
N GLU A 79 -10.52 2.88 -3.62
CA GLU A 79 -11.81 3.55 -3.43
C GLU A 79 -12.56 3.02 -2.21
N ASN A 80 -12.54 1.71 -2.01
CA ASN A 80 -13.22 1.08 -0.89
C ASN A 80 -12.61 1.45 0.46
N ASN A 81 -11.36 1.88 0.47
CA ASN A 81 -10.61 2.14 1.70
C ASN A 81 -10.08 3.56 1.77
N ILE A 82 -10.60 4.46 0.95
CA ILE A 82 -10.05 5.81 0.83
C ILE A 82 -10.04 6.57 2.15
N ASN A 83 -11.06 6.41 2.97
CA ASN A 83 -11.15 7.11 4.25
C ASN A 83 -10.08 6.64 5.23
N GLU A 84 -9.87 5.32 5.33
CA GLU A 84 -8.85 4.76 6.21
C GLU A 84 -7.45 5.12 5.72
N ILE A 85 -7.22 5.01 4.40
CA ILE A 85 -5.92 5.34 3.81
C ILE A 85 -5.63 6.83 4.02
N ARG A 86 -6.61 7.69 3.76
CA ARG A 86 -6.44 9.13 3.96
C ARG A 86 -6.10 9.44 5.40
N ARG A 87 -6.78 8.83 6.35
CA ARG A 87 -6.52 9.06 7.77
C ARG A 87 -5.08 8.72 8.14
N ILE A 88 -4.57 7.60 7.64
CA ILE A 88 -3.21 7.18 7.94
C ILE A 88 -2.17 8.13 7.30
N VAL A 89 -2.33 8.42 6.00
CA VAL A 89 -1.33 9.22 5.28
C VAL A 89 -1.38 10.70 5.63
N MET A 90 -2.53 11.20 6.08
CA MET A 90 -2.72 12.61 6.44
C MET A 90 -2.55 12.84 7.93
N GLU A 91 -2.23 11.81 8.71
CA GLU A 91 -2.04 11.95 10.13
C GLU A 91 -0.84 12.85 10.43
N VAL A 92 -1.04 13.79 11.35
CA VAL A 92 0.01 14.72 11.78
C VAL A 92 0.51 14.28 13.15
N ASP A 93 1.80 14.07 13.23
CA ASP A 93 2.44 13.66 14.48
C ASP A 93 2.69 14.82 15.44
#